data_42c847d366d3a566ffcca8944de92af3
#
_entry.id   42c847d366d3a566ffcca8944de92af3
#
_cell.length_a   1.000
_cell.length_b   1.000
_cell.length_c   1.000
_cell.angle_alpha   90.00
_cell.angle_beta   90.00
_cell.angle_gamma   90.00
#
_symmetry.space_group_name_H-M   'P 1'
#
loop_
_entity.id
_entity.type
_entity.pdbx_description
1 polymer ?
#
loop_
_entity_poly.entity_id
_entity_poly.type
_entity_poly.pdbx_seq_one_letter_code
_entity_poly.pdbx_strand_id
1 'polypeptide(L)'
;MHKKTIYLFIKTVVILVVFISCKSNTYILTNNNYKTGVDFTKGRWLLNQLDCPGTNIKKLNEEAIVFFKKNLNDRYYHRENTSGLLIPYQIPLNPSKQKLKELKIGTGFDFFINISSKKNKDELGSLGLYEDENSRGKNQSEVSLEIYDLNLQEIIYSQKAIGTESATKEKSVWETTKSNKLIDNISFHRSSNKLMMGSLKKILKDLEKKSTTK
;
A
#
# COMPACT_ATOMS: atom_id res chain seq x y z
N MET A 1 44.31 -28.45 4.37
CA MET A 1 44.01 -27.00 4.24
C MET A 1 42.96 -26.66 3.16
N HIS A 2 42.86 -27.35 2.04
CA HIS A 2 41.95 -27.01 0.90
C HIS A 2 40.44 -27.09 1.19
N LYS A 3 39.97 -27.99 2.05
CA LYS A 3 38.51 -28.12 2.31
C LYS A 3 37.88 -26.88 2.98
N LYS A 4 38.58 -26.23 3.91
CA LYS A 4 38.11 -25.01 4.58
C LYS A 4 38.02 -23.81 3.62
N THR A 5 38.97 -23.68 2.71
CA THR A 5 39.02 -22.62 1.73
C THR A 5 37.89 -22.74 0.70
N ILE A 6 37.60 -23.97 0.25
CA ILE A 6 36.46 -24.24 -0.66
C ILE A 6 35.14 -23.93 0.01
N TYR A 7 34.95 -24.28 1.30
CA TYR A 7 33.72 -24.00 2.03
C TYR A 7 33.50 -22.49 2.24
N LEU A 8 34.57 -21.75 2.49
CA LEU A 8 34.52 -20.28 2.61
C LEU A 8 34.13 -19.64 1.27
N PHE A 9 34.70 -20.11 0.17
CA PHE A 9 34.43 -19.63 -1.19
C PHE A 9 32.96 -19.86 -1.58
N ILE A 10 32.42 -21.07 -1.31
CA ILE A 10 31.01 -21.38 -1.56
C ILE A 10 30.08 -20.48 -0.75
N LYS A 11 30.37 -20.24 0.54
CA LYS A 11 29.59 -19.31 1.36
C LYS A 11 29.58 -17.88 0.80
N THR A 12 30.74 -17.41 0.35
CA THR A 12 30.86 -16.05 -0.21
C THR A 12 30.07 -15.92 -1.52
N VAL A 13 30.12 -16.95 -2.38
CA VAL A 13 29.35 -16.97 -3.64
C VAL A 13 27.85 -17.02 -3.37
N VAL A 14 27.39 -17.82 -2.40
CA VAL A 14 25.95 -17.88 -2.02
C VAL A 14 25.49 -16.53 -1.47
N ILE A 15 26.27 -15.83 -0.67
CA ILE A 15 25.93 -14.49 -0.16
C ILE A 15 25.86 -13.48 -1.31
N LEU A 16 26.79 -13.52 -2.25
CA LEU A 16 26.80 -12.63 -3.42
C LEU A 16 25.57 -12.81 -4.31
N VAL A 17 25.10 -14.05 -4.52
CA VAL A 17 23.94 -14.37 -5.35
C VAL A 17 22.64 -13.83 -4.74
N VAL A 18 22.53 -13.75 -3.42
CA VAL A 18 21.33 -13.22 -2.73
C VAL A 18 21.15 -11.71 -2.96
N PHE A 19 22.20 -10.97 -3.28
CA PHE A 19 22.12 -9.51 -3.49
C PHE A 19 21.78 -9.07 -4.92
N ILE A 20 21.70 -9.99 -5.90
CA ILE A 20 21.55 -9.62 -7.33
C ILE A 20 20.06 -9.48 -7.76
N SER A 21 19.09 -9.85 -6.93
CA SER A 21 17.67 -9.84 -7.30
C SER A 21 16.88 -8.68 -6.71
N CYS A 22 17.33 -7.45 -6.89
CA CYS A 22 16.56 -6.28 -6.45
C CYS A 22 15.84 -5.62 -7.63
N LYS A 23 14.73 -6.20 -8.11
CA LYS A 23 13.76 -5.45 -8.92
C LYS A 23 13.11 -4.40 -8.01
N SER A 24 13.41 -3.12 -8.25
CA SER A 24 12.90 -2.03 -7.43
C SER A 24 11.44 -1.72 -7.80
N ASN A 25 10.52 -2.12 -6.94
CA ASN A 25 9.17 -1.57 -7.01
C ASN A 25 9.20 -0.15 -6.46
N THR A 26 8.58 0.77 -7.16
CA THR A 26 8.46 2.15 -6.72
C THR A 26 7.13 2.39 -6.02
N TYR A 27 7.19 3.03 -4.85
CA TYR A 27 6.03 3.51 -4.12
C TYR A 27 6.16 5.02 -3.95
N ILE A 28 5.33 5.78 -4.65
CA ILE A 28 5.38 7.24 -4.65
C ILE A 28 4.21 7.77 -3.83
N LEU A 29 4.51 8.63 -2.84
CA LEU A 29 3.50 9.43 -2.14
C LEU A 29 3.22 10.67 -3.00
N THR A 30 1.95 10.91 -3.33
CA THR A 30 1.58 11.94 -4.32
C THR A 30 0.82 13.13 -3.73
N ASN A 31 0.34 13.03 -2.49
CA ASN A 31 -0.35 14.13 -1.83
C ASN A 31 0.47 14.60 -0.62
N ASN A 32 1.24 15.67 -0.78
CA ASN A 32 2.12 16.22 0.26
C ASN A 32 1.55 17.49 0.91
N ASN A 33 0.25 17.75 0.76
CA ASN A 33 -0.38 18.98 1.28
C ASN A 33 -0.39 19.02 2.81
N TYR A 34 -0.39 17.84 3.46
CA TYR A 34 -0.38 17.70 4.92
C TYR A 34 1.04 17.36 5.40
N LYS A 35 1.75 18.35 5.89
CA LYS A 35 3.13 18.20 6.40
C LYS A 35 3.17 17.53 7.77
N THR A 36 2.13 17.74 8.57
CA THR A 36 1.97 17.16 9.90
C THR A 36 1.04 15.96 9.86
N GLY A 37 1.23 15.02 10.78
CA GLY A 37 0.30 13.92 11.02
C GLY A 37 -0.84 14.35 11.94
N VAL A 38 -1.37 13.40 12.69
CA VAL A 38 -2.49 13.58 13.60
C VAL A 38 -2.07 13.33 15.05
N ASP A 39 -2.86 13.80 15.98
CA ASP A 39 -2.68 13.53 17.41
C ASP A 39 -3.54 12.32 17.83
N PHE A 40 -2.94 11.14 17.91
CA PHE A 40 -3.62 9.92 18.32
C PHE A 40 -3.99 9.85 19.81
N THR A 41 -3.57 10.84 20.60
CA THR A 41 -3.84 10.84 22.04
C THR A 41 -5.24 11.35 22.40
N LYS A 42 -6.00 11.90 21.46
CA LYS A 42 -7.29 12.56 21.67
C LYS A 42 -8.42 11.92 20.90
N GLY A 43 -9.63 12.04 21.45
CA GLY A 43 -10.90 11.75 20.78
C GLY A 43 -11.14 10.27 20.51
N ARG A 44 -12.32 9.98 19.96
CA ARG A 44 -12.81 8.66 19.58
C ARG A 44 -12.75 8.51 18.06
N TRP A 45 -12.12 7.43 17.60
CA TRP A 45 -11.76 7.22 16.22
C TRP A 45 -12.55 6.06 15.61
N LEU A 46 -13.20 6.29 14.50
CA LEU A 46 -13.90 5.26 13.74
C LEU A 46 -13.16 4.95 12.44
N LEU A 47 -12.65 3.74 12.30
CA LEU A 47 -12.15 3.23 11.03
C LEU A 47 -13.32 2.72 10.19
N ASN A 48 -13.50 3.32 9.00
CA ASN A 48 -14.44 2.85 8.00
C ASN A 48 -14.02 1.50 7.42
N GLN A 49 -14.99 0.78 6.85
CA GLN A 49 -14.66 -0.37 6.02
C GLN A 49 -13.87 0.09 4.80
N LEU A 50 -12.80 -0.62 4.46
CA LEU A 50 -12.00 -0.31 3.29
C LEU A 50 -12.82 -0.44 2.01
N ASP A 51 -12.74 0.57 1.14
CA ASP A 51 -13.22 0.49 -0.23
C ASP A 51 -12.07 -0.05 -1.11
N CYS A 52 -12.16 -1.33 -1.45
CA CYS A 52 -11.14 -2.04 -2.21
C CYS A 52 -11.76 -3.00 -3.23
N PRO A 53 -11.40 -2.91 -4.51
CA PRO A 53 -11.85 -3.86 -5.50
C PRO A 53 -11.16 -5.23 -5.31
N GLY A 54 -11.95 -6.31 -5.34
CA GLY A 54 -11.45 -7.68 -5.42
C GLY A 54 -11.16 -8.38 -4.08
N THR A 55 -10.47 -9.51 -4.15
CA THR A 55 -10.32 -10.49 -3.06
C THR A 55 -9.36 -10.08 -1.92
N ASN A 56 -8.64 -8.97 -2.05
CA ASN A 56 -7.62 -8.57 -1.08
C ASN A 56 -8.12 -7.62 0.02
N ILE A 57 -9.39 -7.26 0.00
CA ILE A 57 -9.98 -6.35 0.99
C ILE A 57 -9.67 -6.81 2.42
N LYS A 58 -9.79 -8.11 2.70
CA LYS A 58 -9.54 -8.67 4.03
C LYS A 58 -8.13 -8.37 4.54
N LYS A 59 -7.10 -8.66 3.74
CA LYS A 59 -5.70 -8.46 4.16
C LYS A 59 -5.34 -6.98 4.33
N LEU A 60 -5.86 -6.11 3.47
CA LEU A 60 -5.67 -4.67 3.58
C LEU A 60 -6.38 -4.11 4.82
N ASN A 61 -7.59 -4.59 5.08
CA ASN A 61 -8.37 -4.20 6.26
C ASN A 61 -7.67 -4.65 7.56
N GLU A 62 -7.17 -5.88 7.61
CA GLU A 62 -6.39 -6.40 8.75
C GLU A 62 -5.14 -5.55 9.03
N GLU A 63 -4.39 -5.16 8.00
CA GLU A 63 -3.21 -4.30 8.16
C GLU A 63 -3.57 -2.93 8.73
N ALA A 64 -4.65 -2.32 8.22
CA ALA A 64 -5.15 -1.04 8.75
C ALA A 64 -5.64 -1.17 10.19
N ILE A 65 -6.42 -2.21 10.51
CA ILE A 65 -6.91 -2.49 11.86
C ILE A 65 -5.75 -2.62 12.85
N VAL A 66 -4.75 -3.44 12.52
CA VAL A 66 -3.57 -3.64 13.38
C VAL A 66 -2.86 -2.33 13.66
N PHE A 67 -2.65 -1.51 12.62
CA PHE A 67 -1.99 -0.22 12.76
C PHE A 67 -2.77 0.74 13.66
N PHE A 68 -4.06 0.96 13.37
CA PHE A 68 -4.86 1.94 14.13
C PHE A 68 -5.17 1.45 15.54
N LYS A 69 -5.42 0.16 15.73
CA LYS A 69 -5.61 -0.42 17.08
C LYS A 69 -4.37 -0.24 17.95
N LYS A 70 -3.15 -0.44 17.39
CA LYS A 70 -1.88 -0.21 18.10
C LYS A 70 -1.72 1.24 18.57
N ASN A 71 -2.07 2.22 17.70
CA ASN A 71 -1.83 3.64 17.98
C ASN A 71 -2.94 4.31 18.79
N LEU A 72 -4.18 3.81 18.72
CA LEU A 72 -5.35 4.41 19.34
C LEU A 72 -5.81 3.70 20.61
N ASN A 73 -5.46 2.43 20.80
CA ASN A 73 -5.86 1.58 21.93
C ASN A 73 -7.40 1.56 22.12
N ASP A 74 -7.88 2.00 23.29
CA ASP A 74 -9.29 2.09 23.70
C ASP A 74 -10.12 3.15 22.95
N ARG A 75 -9.46 4.06 22.24
CA ARG A 75 -10.10 5.08 21.40
C ARG A 75 -10.42 4.59 20.00
N TYR A 76 -9.95 3.37 19.64
CA TYR A 76 -10.18 2.75 18.34
C TYR A 76 -11.52 2.04 18.28
N TYR A 77 -12.28 2.32 17.23
CA TYR A 77 -13.51 1.62 16.87
C TYR A 77 -13.46 1.25 15.40
N HIS A 78 -14.05 0.10 15.06
CA HIS A 78 -14.18 -0.34 13.69
C HIS A 78 -15.64 -0.38 13.29
N ARG A 79 -15.96 0.06 12.09
CA ARG A 79 -17.33 0.15 11.59
C ARG A 79 -18.11 -1.17 11.71
N GLU A 80 -17.48 -2.29 11.36
CA GLU A 80 -18.12 -3.61 11.39
C GLU A 80 -18.52 -4.06 12.81
N ASN A 81 -17.81 -3.55 13.82
CA ASN A 81 -18.02 -3.90 15.23
C ASN A 81 -18.81 -2.84 16.01
N THR A 82 -19.27 -1.79 15.31
CA THR A 82 -19.98 -0.68 15.93
C THR A 82 -21.43 -0.66 15.43
N SER A 83 -22.39 -0.88 16.32
CA SER A 83 -23.82 -0.81 16.03
C SER A 83 -24.34 0.63 16.04
N GLY A 84 -25.50 0.84 15.42
CA GLY A 84 -26.20 2.14 15.47
C GLY A 84 -25.63 3.23 14.59
N LEU A 85 -24.72 2.92 13.68
CA LEU A 85 -24.16 3.89 12.75
C LEU A 85 -25.13 4.21 11.62
N LEU A 86 -25.46 5.48 11.42
CA LEU A 86 -26.31 5.98 10.34
C LEU A 86 -25.46 6.64 9.25
N ILE A 87 -24.67 5.83 8.55
CA ILE A 87 -23.75 6.30 7.51
C ILE A 87 -23.85 5.46 6.23
N PRO A 88 -23.66 6.07 5.05
CA PRO A 88 -23.61 5.33 3.78
C PRO A 88 -22.50 4.27 3.79
N TYR A 89 -22.68 3.20 3.01
CA TYR A 89 -21.66 2.14 2.88
C TYR A 89 -20.33 2.68 2.37
N GLN A 90 -20.36 3.53 1.33
CA GLN A 90 -19.18 4.17 0.77
C GLN A 90 -19.16 5.65 1.13
N ILE A 91 -17.99 6.11 1.55
CA ILE A 91 -17.72 7.53 1.79
C ILE A 91 -16.72 7.97 0.72
N PRO A 92 -17.09 8.94 -0.15
CA PRO A 92 -16.17 9.45 -1.16
C PRO A 92 -14.98 10.14 -0.50
N LEU A 93 -13.85 10.14 -1.21
CA LEU A 93 -12.69 10.95 -0.84
C LEU A 93 -13.01 12.43 -1.01
N ASN A 94 -12.30 13.27 -0.25
CA ASN A 94 -12.47 14.72 -0.22
C ASN A 94 -13.95 15.15 -0.03
N PRO A 95 -14.62 14.69 1.04
CA PRO A 95 -16.02 14.98 1.29
C PRO A 95 -16.22 16.47 1.61
N SER A 96 -17.38 17.00 1.24
CA SER A 96 -17.78 18.36 1.60
C SER A 96 -17.95 18.53 3.12
N LYS A 97 -17.89 19.76 3.61
CA LYS A 97 -18.18 20.07 5.03
C LYS A 97 -19.55 19.56 5.46
N GLN A 98 -20.56 19.68 4.61
CA GLN A 98 -21.89 19.14 4.86
C GLN A 98 -21.85 17.62 5.09
N LYS A 99 -21.07 16.89 4.27
CA LYS A 99 -20.91 15.45 4.41
C LYS A 99 -20.19 15.06 5.72
N LEU A 100 -19.18 15.83 6.11
CA LEU A 100 -18.50 15.63 7.41
C LEU A 100 -19.42 15.90 8.60
N LYS A 101 -20.30 16.90 8.50
CA LYS A 101 -21.35 17.14 9.50
C LYS A 101 -22.33 15.97 9.60
N GLU A 102 -22.79 15.44 8.46
CA GLU A 102 -23.65 14.24 8.43
C GLU A 102 -22.95 13.02 9.07
N LEU A 103 -21.66 12.83 8.78
CA LEU A 103 -20.85 11.77 9.41
C LEU A 103 -20.78 11.96 10.94
N LYS A 104 -20.58 13.19 11.43
CA LYS A 104 -20.59 13.48 12.87
C LYS A 104 -21.94 13.10 13.51
N ILE A 105 -23.03 13.51 12.90
CA ILE A 105 -24.38 13.21 13.40
C ILE A 105 -24.67 11.71 13.35
N GLY A 106 -24.33 11.05 12.24
CA GLY A 106 -24.60 9.64 12.04
C GLY A 106 -23.68 8.67 12.80
N THR A 107 -22.54 9.13 13.30
CA THR A 107 -21.58 8.28 13.99
C THR A 107 -21.37 8.66 15.45
N GLY A 108 -21.43 9.94 15.80
CA GLY A 108 -21.08 10.46 17.13
C GLY A 108 -19.58 10.43 17.45
N PHE A 109 -18.71 10.02 16.51
CA PHE A 109 -17.27 9.98 16.70
C PHE A 109 -16.62 11.36 16.49
N ASP A 110 -15.38 11.52 16.99
CA ASP A 110 -14.64 12.77 16.81
C ASP A 110 -13.81 12.73 15.52
N PHE A 111 -13.25 11.56 15.21
CA PHE A 111 -12.43 11.34 14.03
C PHE A 111 -12.93 10.17 13.21
N PHE A 112 -12.80 10.29 11.89
CA PHE A 112 -13.20 9.26 10.94
C PHE A 112 -12.05 8.97 9.99
N ILE A 113 -11.72 7.68 9.83
CA ILE A 113 -10.63 7.20 8.98
C ILE A 113 -11.24 6.54 7.76
N ASN A 114 -10.92 7.04 6.58
CA ASN A 114 -11.39 6.52 5.30
C ASN A 114 -10.22 6.05 4.43
N ILE A 115 -10.25 4.80 4.00
CA ILE A 115 -9.23 4.20 3.15
C ILE A 115 -9.90 3.65 1.91
N SER A 116 -9.41 4.05 0.74
CA SER A 116 -9.83 3.48 -0.53
C SER A 116 -8.64 3.00 -1.33
N SER A 117 -8.86 2.04 -2.21
CA SER A 117 -7.84 1.54 -3.11
C SER A 117 -8.40 1.22 -4.48
N LYS A 118 -7.57 1.30 -5.51
CA LYS A 118 -7.95 0.91 -6.86
C LYS A 118 -6.77 0.28 -7.60
N LYS A 119 -7.09 -0.60 -8.54
CA LYS A 119 -6.16 -1.09 -9.55
C LYS A 119 -6.20 -0.13 -10.72
N ASN A 120 -5.07 0.48 -11.04
CA ASN A 120 -4.97 1.38 -12.19
C ASN A 120 -4.59 0.58 -13.45
N LYS A 121 -3.66 -0.39 -13.31
CA LYS A 121 -3.18 -1.27 -14.37
C LYS A 121 -2.81 -2.63 -13.80
N ASP A 122 -3.11 -3.69 -14.52
CA ASP A 122 -2.81 -5.08 -14.14
C ASP A 122 -2.44 -5.88 -15.40
N GLU A 123 -1.48 -5.35 -16.17
CA GLU A 123 -1.10 -5.84 -17.51
C GLU A 123 -0.13 -7.02 -17.44
N LEU A 124 0.67 -7.11 -16.34
CA LEU A 124 1.71 -8.14 -16.20
C LEU A 124 1.23 -9.41 -15.48
N GLY A 125 0.10 -9.33 -14.76
CA GLY A 125 -0.27 -10.41 -13.84
C GLY A 125 0.78 -10.62 -12.74
N SER A 126 0.91 -11.86 -12.25
CA SER A 126 1.95 -12.26 -11.29
C SER A 126 3.05 -13.12 -11.94
N LEU A 127 2.77 -13.67 -13.11
CA LEU A 127 3.67 -14.47 -13.93
C LEU A 127 3.53 -13.99 -15.37
N GLY A 128 4.62 -13.53 -15.97
CA GLY A 128 4.68 -13.12 -17.37
C GLY A 128 5.49 -14.11 -18.19
N LEU A 129 4.93 -14.54 -19.32
CA LEU A 129 5.67 -15.17 -20.41
C LEU A 129 5.87 -14.08 -21.46
N TYR A 130 7.12 -13.76 -21.76
CA TYR A 130 7.42 -12.81 -22.85
C TYR A 130 7.48 -13.58 -24.17
N GLU A 131 6.41 -13.50 -24.94
CA GLU A 131 6.37 -14.03 -26.31
C GLU A 131 7.01 -13.07 -27.32
N ASP A 132 7.08 -11.78 -26.97
CA ASP A 132 7.60 -10.75 -27.87
C ASP A 132 8.66 -9.88 -27.17
N GLU A 133 9.73 -9.52 -27.90
CA GLU A 133 10.86 -8.71 -27.42
C GLU A 133 10.45 -7.28 -27.02
N ASN A 134 9.25 -6.83 -27.42
CA ASN A 134 8.70 -5.51 -27.18
C ASN A 134 7.58 -5.48 -26.14
N SER A 135 7.30 -6.59 -25.45
CA SER A 135 6.23 -6.60 -24.44
C SER A 135 6.54 -5.66 -23.29
N ARG A 136 5.90 -4.51 -23.29
CA ARG A 136 5.94 -3.51 -22.22
C ARG A 136 4.64 -3.61 -21.45
N GLY A 137 4.71 -4.15 -20.24
CA GLY A 137 3.57 -4.21 -19.35
C GLY A 137 3.82 -3.44 -18.05
N LYS A 138 2.75 -3.05 -17.39
CA LYS A 138 2.80 -2.32 -16.12
C LYS A 138 1.71 -2.80 -15.19
N ASN A 139 2.11 -3.12 -13.95
CA ASN A 139 1.17 -3.26 -12.85
C ASN A 139 1.21 -1.97 -12.02
N GLN A 140 0.05 -1.41 -11.74
CA GLN A 140 -0.06 -0.18 -10.95
C GLN A 140 -1.32 -0.22 -10.10
N SER A 141 -1.18 0.14 -8.85
CA SER A 141 -2.30 0.32 -7.92
C SER A 141 -2.10 1.56 -7.06
N GLU A 142 -3.21 2.07 -6.59
CA GLU A 142 -3.29 3.28 -5.78
C GLU A 142 -4.02 2.96 -4.48
N VAL A 143 -3.53 3.55 -3.39
CA VAL A 143 -4.22 3.58 -2.10
C VAL A 143 -4.28 5.03 -1.64
N SER A 144 -5.43 5.43 -1.12
CA SER A 144 -5.67 6.74 -0.52
C SER A 144 -6.15 6.56 0.92
N LEU A 145 -5.59 7.35 1.83
CA LEU A 145 -6.00 7.43 3.22
C LEU A 145 -6.35 8.88 3.53
N GLU A 146 -7.55 9.09 4.05
CA GLU A 146 -7.98 10.37 4.57
C GLU A 146 -8.47 10.21 6.02
N ILE A 147 -8.16 11.21 6.85
CA ILE A 147 -8.62 11.32 8.23
C ILE A 147 -9.34 12.65 8.38
N TYR A 148 -10.54 12.58 8.91
CA TYR A 148 -11.42 13.72 9.09
C TYR A 148 -11.58 14.04 10.57
N ASP A 149 -11.43 15.31 10.94
CA ASP A 149 -11.95 15.84 12.18
C ASP A 149 -13.43 16.19 11.98
N LEU A 150 -14.31 15.42 12.60
CA LEU A 150 -15.75 15.58 12.44
C LEU A 150 -16.30 16.76 13.28
N ASN A 151 -15.57 17.21 14.30
CA ASN A 151 -15.96 18.37 15.08
C ASN A 151 -15.67 19.66 14.32
N LEU A 152 -14.50 19.74 13.68
CA LEU A 152 -14.10 20.89 12.84
C LEU A 152 -14.65 20.79 11.42
N GLN A 153 -15.15 19.64 11.00
CA GLN A 153 -15.61 19.37 9.62
C GLN A 153 -14.51 19.59 8.59
N GLU A 154 -13.32 19.09 8.89
CA GLU A 154 -12.12 19.28 8.07
C GLU A 154 -11.36 17.98 7.85
N ILE A 155 -10.65 17.92 6.71
CA ILE A 155 -9.68 16.86 6.44
C ILE A 155 -8.39 17.25 7.13
N ILE A 156 -7.97 16.49 8.15
CA ILE A 156 -6.76 16.77 8.92
C ILE A 156 -5.55 15.99 8.40
N TYR A 157 -5.77 14.92 7.62
CA TYR A 157 -4.72 14.18 6.94
C TYR A 157 -5.26 13.60 5.65
N SER A 158 -4.52 13.73 4.57
CA SER A 158 -4.82 13.09 3.28
C SER A 158 -3.51 12.70 2.61
N GLN A 159 -3.38 11.43 2.29
CA GLN A 159 -2.21 10.92 1.59
C GLN A 159 -2.60 9.83 0.60
N LYS A 160 -1.92 9.85 -0.54
CA LYS A 160 -2.08 8.87 -1.60
C LYS A 160 -0.74 8.24 -1.92
N ALA A 161 -0.71 6.93 -2.11
CA ALA A 161 0.46 6.21 -2.58
C ALA A 161 0.14 5.42 -3.85
N ILE A 162 1.04 5.52 -4.82
CA ILE A 162 0.98 4.76 -6.06
C ILE A 162 2.12 3.75 -6.04
N GLY A 163 1.77 2.48 -6.08
CA GLY A 163 2.70 1.37 -6.26
C GLY A 163 2.78 1.00 -7.74
N THR A 164 3.97 0.92 -8.27
CA THR A 164 4.21 0.61 -9.68
C THR A 164 5.28 -0.45 -9.83
N GLU A 165 5.03 -1.39 -10.73
CA GLU A 165 6.02 -2.30 -11.29
C GLU A 165 5.91 -2.27 -12.81
N SER A 166 7.04 -2.05 -13.48
CA SER A 166 7.15 -2.05 -14.93
C SER A 166 8.07 -3.18 -15.36
N ALA A 167 7.67 -3.95 -16.35
CA ALA A 167 8.56 -4.84 -17.06
C ALA A 167 9.21 -4.05 -18.19
N THR A 168 10.46 -3.68 -17.99
CA THR A 168 11.36 -3.25 -19.06
C THR A 168 12.42 -4.31 -19.20
N LYS A 169 12.44 -5.01 -20.32
CA LYS A 169 13.61 -5.79 -20.70
C LYS A 169 14.63 -4.78 -21.23
N GLU A 170 15.50 -4.28 -20.36
CA GLU A 170 16.69 -3.55 -20.81
C GLU A 170 17.59 -4.59 -21.47
N LYS A 171 17.66 -4.58 -22.80
CA LYS A 171 18.69 -5.33 -23.53
C LYS A 171 20.03 -4.71 -23.11
N SER A 172 20.88 -5.50 -22.46
CA SER A 172 22.27 -5.14 -22.33
C SER A 172 22.85 -5.00 -23.76
N VAL A 173 23.56 -3.90 -24.02
CA VAL A 173 24.19 -3.64 -25.33
C VAL A 173 25.16 -4.76 -25.72
N TRP A 174 25.52 -5.61 -24.79
CA TRP A 174 26.44 -6.74 -24.91
C TRP A 174 25.75 -8.10 -25.11
N GLU A 175 24.40 -8.18 -25.04
CA GLU A 175 23.65 -9.42 -25.30
C GLU A 175 23.44 -9.63 -26.80
N THR A 176 24.50 -10.05 -27.49
CA THR A 176 24.45 -10.42 -28.93
C THR A 176 24.12 -11.89 -29.17
N THR A 177 23.88 -12.69 -28.14
CA THR A 177 23.67 -14.13 -28.30
C THR A 177 22.19 -14.48 -28.05
N LYS A 178 21.55 -15.05 -29.06
CA LYS A 178 20.23 -15.68 -28.97
C LYS A 178 20.29 -16.83 -27.96
N SER A 179 19.93 -16.57 -26.72
CA SER A 179 19.70 -17.62 -25.74
C SER A 179 18.31 -18.19 -25.95
N ASN A 180 18.23 -19.38 -26.52
CA ASN A 180 16.98 -20.15 -26.74
C ASN A 180 16.54 -20.89 -25.46
N LYS A 181 16.83 -20.39 -24.27
CA LYS A 181 16.42 -21.03 -23.03
C LYS A 181 15.03 -20.56 -22.65
N LEU A 182 14.06 -21.48 -22.64
CA LEU A 182 12.68 -21.26 -22.18
C LEU A 182 12.60 -20.59 -20.79
N ILE A 183 13.63 -20.80 -19.95
CA ILE A 183 13.74 -20.25 -18.59
C ILE A 183 13.99 -18.74 -18.60
N ASP A 184 14.67 -18.20 -19.61
CA ASP A 184 15.01 -16.76 -19.67
C ASP A 184 13.78 -15.88 -20.01
N ASN A 185 12.68 -16.50 -20.44
CA ASN A 185 11.42 -15.83 -20.78
C ASN A 185 10.41 -15.77 -19.62
N ILE A 186 10.73 -16.37 -18.46
CA ILE A 186 9.86 -16.34 -17.29
C ILE A 186 10.25 -15.19 -16.40
N SER A 187 9.31 -14.28 -16.15
CA SER A 187 9.50 -13.19 -15.18
C SER A 187 8.42 -13.19 -14.11
N PHE A 188 8.85 -12.96 -12.89
CA PHE A 188 7.93 -12.83 -11.76
C PHE A 188 7.68 -11.34 -11.48
N HIS A 189 6.41 -10.97 -11.44
CA HIS A 189 5.98 -9.61 -11.18
C HIS A 189 5.16 -9.53 -9.89
N ARG A 190 5.20 -8.39 -9.23
CA ARG A 190 4.26 -8.12 -8.16
C ARG A 190 2.91 -7.81 -8.74
N SER A 191 1.92 -8.61 -8.38
CA SER A 191 0.54 -8.34 -8.73
C SER A 191 0.08 -6.99 -8.17
N SER A 192 -0.89 -6.36 -8.81
CA SER A 192 -1.52 -5.12 -8.33
C SER A 192 -1.97 -5.21 -6.87
N ASN A 193 -2.36 -6.38 -6.42
CA ASN A 193 -2.72 -6.66 -5.04
C ASN A 193 -1.54 -6.51 -4.05
N LYS A 194 -0.35 -7.01 -4.42
CA LYS A 194 0.88 -6.83 -3.62
C LYS A 194 1.31 -5.36 -3.62
N LEU A 195 1.11 -4.66 -4.73
CA LEU A 195 1.39 -3.23 -4.84
C LEU A 195 0.45 -2.38 -3.97
N MET A 196 -0.85 -2.72 -3.90
CA MET A 196 -1.78 -2.08 -2.95
C MET A 196 -1.30 -2.22 -1.50
N MET A 197 -0.92 -3.43 -1.09
CA MET A 197 -0.41 -3.66 0.26
C MET A 197 0.84 -2.83 0.54
N GLY A 198 1.79 -2.77 -0.39
CA GLY A 198 2.98 -1.94 -0.27
C GLY A 198 2.67 -0.44 -0.19
N SER A 199 1.69 0.03 -0.97
CA SER A 199 1.21 1.41 -0.95
C SER A 199 0.56 1.76 0.39
N LEU A 200 -0.31 0.89 0.92
CA LEU A 200 -0.91 1.06 2.25
C LEU A 200 0.17 1.17 3.33
N LYS A 201 1.10 0.22 3.38
CA LYS A 201 2.21 0.23 4.36
C LYS A 201 3.06 1.50 4.26
N LYS A 202 3.27 2.01 3.05
CA LYS A 202 4.01 3.27 2.84
C LYS A 202 3.27 4.47 3.44
N ILE A 203 1.95 4.55 3.26
CA ILE A 203 1.12 5.62 3.84
C ILE A 203 1.09 5.52 5.37
N LEU A 204 0.83 4.32 5.92
CA LEU A 204 0.77 4.11 7.37
C LEU A 204 2.10 4.47 8.04
N LYS A 205 3.23 4.12 7.43
CA LYS A 205 4.56 4.51 7.91
C LYS A 205 4.79 6.03 7.85
N ASP A 206 4.31 6.71 6.81
CA ASP A 206 4.37 8.16 6.71
C ASP A 206 3.52 8.83 7.81
N LEU A 207 2.30 8.33 8.02
CA LEU A 207 1.40 8.80 9.06
C LEU A 207 2.01 8.61 10.46
N GLU A 208 2.54 7.41 10.77
CA GLU A 208 3.18 7.12 12.07
C GLU A 208 4.35 8.06 12.35
N LYS A 209 5.20 8.30 11.34
CA LYS A 209 6.38 9.17 11.47
C LYS A 209 6.04 10.63 11.74
N LYS A 210 4.90 11.10 11.23
CA LYS A 210 4.47 12.51 11.34
C LYS A 210 3.54 12.77 12.52
N SER A 211 2.92 11.72 13.06
CA SER A 211 1.88 11.82 14.08
C SER A 211 2.43 11.80 15.48
N THR A 212 1.67 12.41 16.41
CA THR A 212 1.95 12.34 17.84
C THR A 212 1.36 11.03 18.38
N THR A 213 2.25 10.20 18.89
CA THR A 213 1.93 8.99 19.66
C THR A 213 2.47 9.17 21.07
N LYS A 214 1.89 8.46 22.04
CA LYS A 214 2.44 8.49 23.41
C LYS A 214 3.91 8.17 23.43
#